data_bef1e20e77c7cd6b05220dd40524bf79
#
_entry.id   bef1e20e77c7cd6b05220dd40524bf79
#
_cell.length_a   1.000
_cell.length_b   1.000
_cell.length_c   1.000
_cell.angle_alpha   90.00
_cell.angle_beta   90.00
_cell.angle_gamma   90.00
#
_symmetry.space_group_name_H-M   'P 1'
#
loop_
_entity.id
_entity.type
_entity.pdbx_description
1 polymer ?
#
loop_
_entity_poly.entity_id
_entity_poly.type
_entity_poly.pdbx_seq_one_letter_code
_entity_poly.pdbx_strand_id
1 'polypeptide(L)'
;EIDIVDVCVLSNDKAQNLNDAANYKFAINSTASNANINTSIESISSETGKTIKPTEYTNWSNLVNALYDNKNVQAIVINHSMMSIISQEFPDFEDSIKIIKTYEYKEKVELDASNVNVKRDPFIIYVSGISSDDGEDTKLASKALSDVNILAVINPETKQVLLVTTPRDSYIKISNSSGVTGYDKLAHAGSYGVDKSIEALENLYGINIDYYVKINFAGSQAVIDALGGI
;
A
#
# COMPACT_ATOMS: atom_id res chain seq x y z
N GLU A 1 3.07 7.20 9.15
CA GLU A 1 2.21 6.83 8.03
C GLU A 1 0.89 6.19 8.54
N ILE A 2 -0.14 6.13 7.70
CA ILE A 2 -1.44 5.55 8.06
C ILE A 2 -1.70 4.35 7.13
N ASP A 3 -1.88 3.16 7.71
CA ASP A 3 -2.34 1.97 7.00
C ASP A 3 -3.86 1.86 7.11
N ILE A 4 -4.54 1.67 6.00
CA ILE A 4 -6.01 1.66 5.91
C ILE A 4 -6.47 0.26 5.56
N VAL A 5 -7.40 -0.28 6.37
CA VAL A 5 -8.03 -1.58 6.13
C VAL A 5 -9.53 -1.38 6.00
N ASP A 6 -10.07 -1.83 4.88
CA ASP A 6 -11.48 -1.72 4.54
C ASP A 6 -12.22 -3.04 4.63
N VAL A 7 -13.46 -2.94 5.08
CA VAL A 7 -14.45 -4.02 5.02
C VAL A 7 -15.41 -3.70 3.88
N CYS A 8 -15.37 -4.51 2.84
CA CYS A 8 -16.13 -4.30 1.61
C CYS A 8 -17.18 -5.38 1.41
N VAL A 9 -18.32 -4.97 0.89
CA VAL A 9 -19.41 -5.82 0.41
C VAL A 9 -19.76 -5.42 -1.02
N LEU A 10 -20.58 -6.21 -1.74
CA LEU A 10 -21.06 -5.79 -3.05
C LEU A 10 -21.84 -4.47 -2.97
N SER A 11 -21.75 -3.63 -3.99
CA SER A 11 -22.41 -2.31 -4.04
C SER A 11 -23.93 -2.39 -3.88
N ASN A 12 -24.55 -3.47 -4.38
CA ASN A 12 -25.98 -3.76 -4.28
C ASN A 12 -26.36 -4.53 -3.01
N ASP A 13 -25.42 -4.84 -2.10
CA ASP A 13 -25.70 -5.50 -0.84
C ASP A 13 -26.52 -4.62 0.09
N LYS A 14 -27.29 -5.23 1.00
CA LYS A 14 -28.20 -4.52 1.94
C LYS A 14 -27.45 -3.88 3.10
N ALA A 15 -26.30 -4.46 3.49
CA ALA A 15 -25.52 -3.94 4.61
C ALA A 15 -25.03 -2.52 4.33
N GLN A 16 -25.21 -1.62 5.29
CA GLN A 16 -24.73 -0.24 5.25
C GLN A 16 -23.62 0.01 6.27
N ASN A 17 -23.48 -0.88 7.21
CA ASN A 17 -22.49 -0.83 8.28
C ASN A 17 -22.15 -2.24 8.74
N LEU A 18 -21.18 -2.34 9.66
CA LEU A 18 -20.67 -3.60 10.16
C LEU A 18 -21.72 -4.44 10.90
N ASN A 19 -22.67 -3.81 11.63
CA ASN A 19 -23.70 -4.53 12.36
C ASN A 19 -24.66 -5.26 11.42
N ASP A 20 -24.96 -4.68 10.26
CA ASP A 20 -25.78 -5.33 9.23
C ASP A 20 -25.09 -6.58 8.68
N ALA A 21 -23.76 -6.59 8.66
CA ALA A 21 -22.93 -7.69 8.17
C ALA A 21 -22.50 -8.68 9.28
N ALA A 22 -23.03 -8.57 10.52
CA ALA A 22 -22.58 -9.37 11.66
C ALA A 22 -22.70 -10.90 11.48
N ASN A 23 -23.52 -11.36 10.56
CA ASN A 23 -23.69 -12.78 10.24
C ASN A 23 -23.12 -13.18 8.87
N TYR A 24 -22.38 -12.27 8.22
CA TYR A 24 -21.77 -12.55 6.92
C TYR A 24 -20.56 -13.48 7.05
N LYS A 25 -20.27 -14.17 5.96
CA LYS A 25 -19.04 -14.92 5.81
C LYS A 25 -17.98 -14.00 5.23
N PHE A 26 -16.98 -13.72 6.05
CA PHE A 26 -15.86 -12.87 5.68
C PHE A 26 -14.76 -13.66 4.98
N ALA A 27 -14.00 -13.01 4.13
CA ALA A 27 -12.81 -13.57 3.51
C ALA A 27 -11.66 -12.56 3.45
N ILE A 28 -10.45 -13.09 3.38
CA ILE A 28 -9.19 -12.35 3.24
C ILE A 28 -8.30 -13.01 2.20
N ASN A 29 -7.34 -12.25 1.69
CA ASN A 29 -6.22 -12.81 0.94
C ASN A 29 -5.07 -13.06 1.93
N SER A 30 -4.76 -14.34 2.21
CA SER A 30 -3.74 -14.71 3.20
C SER A 30 -2.31 -14.36 2.77
N THR A 31 -2.04 -14.23 1.47
CA THR A 31 -0.71 -13.85 0.96
C THR A 31 -0.47 -12.33 1.03
N ALA A 32 -1.53 -11.53 1.06
CA ALA A 32 -1.47 -10.08 1.22
C ALA A 32 -1.88 -9.62 2.63
N SER A 33 -2.20 -10.55 3.52
CA SER A 33 -2.60 -10.27 4.91
C SER A 33 -1.40 -9.79 5.73
N ASN A 34 -1.64 -8.87 6.63
CA ASN A 34 -0.67 -8.34 7.58
C ASN A 34 -1.26 -8.27 9.00
N ALA A 35 -0.49 -7.78 9.96
CA ALA A 35 -0.93 -7.64 11.34
C ALA A 35 -2.20 -6.78 11.48
N ASN A 36 -2.35 -5.72 10.66
CA ASN A 36 -3.50 -4.82 10.71
C ASN A 36 -4.77 -5.49 10.18
N ILE A 37 -4.68 -6.36 9.16
CA ILE A 37 -5.81 -7.19 8.71
C ILE A 37 -6.29 -8.09 9.87
N ASN A 38 -5.37 -8.77 10.57
CA ASN A 38 -5.72 -9.63 11.69
C ASN A 38 -6.35 -8.83 12.85
N THR A 39 -5.78 -7.68 13.20
CA THR A 39 -6.34 -6.76 14.21
C THR A 39 -7.73 -6.26 13.80
N SER A 40 -7.96 -6.00 12.51
CA SER A 40 -9.27 -5.63 11.99
C SER A 40 -10.28 -6.77 12.17
N ILE A 41 -9.91 -8.03 11.89
CA ILE A 41 -10.79 -9.19 12.13
C ILE A 41 -11.16 -9.34 13.62
N GLU A 42 -10.22 -9.11 14.52
CA GLU A 42 -10.49 -9.09 15.97
C GLU A 42 -11.46 -7.94 16.34
N SER A 43 -11.24 -6.75 15.76
CA SER A 43 -12.11 -5.60 15.98
C SER A 43 -13.53 -5.85 15.44
N ILE A 44 -13.65 -6.42 14.23
CA ILE A 44 -14.94 -6.85 13.65
C ILE A 44 -15.65 -7.83 14.60
N SER A 45 -14.91 -8.81 15.13
CA SER A 45 -15.47 -9.80 16.07
C SER A 45 -15.99 -9.13 17.34
N SER A 46 -15.24 -8.18 17.87
CA SER A 46 -15.63 -7.42 19.08
C SER A 46 -16.85 -6.51 18.83
N GLU A 47 -16.83 -5.73 17.73
CA GLU A 47 -17.89 -4.79 17.41
C GLU A 47 -19.21 -5.49 17.08
N THR A 48 -19.17 -6.63 16.41
CA THR A 48 -20.38 -7.40 16.05
C THR A 48 -20.85 -8.37 17.15
N GLY A 49 -20.03 -8.61 18.18
CA GLY A 49 -20.28 -9.64 19.19
C GLY A 49 -20.27 -11.07 18.64
N LYS A 50 -19.66 -11.30 17.48
CA LYS A 50 -19.56 -12.59 16.80
C LYS A 50 -18.08 -12.96 16.59
N THR A 51 -17.74 -14.22 16.77
CA THR A 51 -16.42 -14.70 16.41
C THR A 51 -16.32 -14.81 14.89
N ILE A 52 -15.57 -13.93 14.26
CA ILE A 52 -15.32 -13.93 12.83
C ILE A 52 -14.10 -14.80 12.51
N LYS A 53 -14.33 -15.82 11.68
CA LYS A 53 -13.27 -16.67 11.12
C LYS A 53 -13.32 -16.52 9.60
N PRO A 54 -12.45 -15.68 9.02
CA PRO A 54 -12.49 -15.43 7.58
C PRO A 54 -12.06 -16.68 6.81
N THR A 55 -12.65 -16.87 5.63
CA THR A 55 -12.13 -17.81 4.64
C THR A 55 -10.90 -17.21 3.99
N GLU A 56 -9.83 -17.98 3.91
CA GLU A 56 -8.57 -17.56 3.35
C GLU A 56 -8.46 -17.95 1.87
N TYR A 57 -8.08 -16.99 1.04
CA TYR A 57 -7.73 -17.19 -0.36
C TYR A 57 -6.27 -16.79 -0.57
N THR A 58 -5.59 -17.44 -1.50
CA THR A 58 -4.16 -17.20 -1.78
C THR A 58 -3.93 -16.30 -3.00
N ASN A 59 -4.99 -15.91 -3.71
CA ASN A 59 -4.92 -15.01 -4.84
C ASN A 59 -6.20 -14.16 -4.95
N TRP A 60 -6.06 -13.02 -5.59
CA TRP A 60 -7.14 -12.04 -5.70
C TRP A 60 -8.29 -12.53 -6.58
N SER A 61 -8.00 -13.23 -7.69
CA SER A 61 -9.04 -13.72 -8.60
C SER A 61 -10.04 -14.64 -7.90
N ASN A 62 -9.56 -15.55 -7.07
CA ASN A 62 -10.44 -16.47 -6.33
C ASN A 62 -11.24 -15.74 -5.25
N LEU A 63 -10.63 -14.75 -4.55
CA LEU A 63 -11.30 -13.95 -3.54
C LEU A 63 -12.43 -13.11 -4.15
N VAL A 64 -12.14 -12.38 -5.24
CA VAL A 64 -13.08 -11.51 -5.93
C VAL A 64 -14.23 -12.31 -6.53
N ASN A 65 -13.91 -13.43 -7.19
CA ASN A 65 -14.94 -14.32 -7.75
C ASN A 65 -15.84 -14.91 -6.66
N ALA A 66 -15.29 -15.23 -5.48
CA ALA A 66 -16.08 -15.71 -4.35
C ALA A 66 -17.02 -14.63 -3.78
N LEU A 67 -16.56 -13.36 -3.75
CA LEU A 67 -17.41 -12.22 -3.38
C LEU A 67 -18.52 -12.00 -4.41
N TYR A 68 -18.21 -12.04 -5.71
CA TYR A 68 -19.19 -11.87 -6.78
C TYR A 68 -20.24 -12.99 -6.84
N ASP A 69 -19.86 -14.25 -6.54
CA ASP A 69 -20.82 -15.35 -6.41
C ASP A 69 -21.75 -15.19 -5.20
N ASN A 70 -21.33 -14.44 -4.17
CA ASN A 70 -22.09 -14.03 -2.98
C ASN A 70 -22.80 -15.19 -2.23
N LYS A 71 -22.34 -16.43 -2.39
CA LYS A 71 -22.91 -17.60 -1.70
C LYS A 71 -22.12 -17.97 -0.43
N ASN A 72 -20.82 -17.98 -0.58
CA ASN A 72 -19.90 -18.40 0.46
C ASN A 72 -19.06 -17.26 1.06
N VAL A 73 -19.03 -16.11 0.41
CA VAL A 73 -18.39 -14.88 0.87
C VAL A 73 -19.34 -13.72 0.60
N GLN A 74 -19.68 -12.95 1.62
CA GLN A 74 -20.51 -11.75 1.51
C GLN A 74 -19.71 -10.48 1.82
N ALA A 75 -18.59 -10.60 2.56
CA ALA A 75 -17.73 -9.48 2.88
C ALA A 75 -16.25 -9.87 2.75
N ILE A 76 -15.42 -8.93 2.34
CA ILE A 76 -13.98 -9.09 2.32
C ILE A 76 -13.33 -8.04 3.20
N VAL A 77 -12.17 -8.38 3.78
CA VAL A 77 -11.34 -7.45 4.53
C VAL A 77 -10.02 -7.31 3.80
N ILE A 78 -9.74 -6.13 3.31
CA ILE A 78 -8.59 -5.85 2.45
C ILE A 78 -7.87 -4.58 2.90
N ASN A 79 -6.57 -4.51 2.62
CA ASN A 79 -5.86 -3.24 2.69
C ASN A 79 -6.32 -2.35 1.53
N HIS A 80 -6.62 -1.09 1.81
CA HIS A 80 -7.11 -0.13 0.82
C HIS A 80 -6.19 -0.05 -0.43
N SER A 81 -4.89 -0.09 -0.23
CA SER A 81 -3.90 -0.06 -1.30
C SER A 81 -3.99 -1.24 -2.29
N MET A 82 -4.67 -2.32 -1.92
CA MET A 82 -4.85 -3.47 -2.80
C MET A 82 -5.96 -3.24 -3.84
N MET A 83 -6.85 -2.27 -3.65
CA MET A 83 -7.95 -2.00 -4.59
C MET A 83 -7.42 -1.72 -5.99
N SER A 84 -6.43 -0.85 -6.12
CA SER A 84 -5.81 -0.52 -7.41
C SER A 84 -5.09 -1.70 -8.08
N ILE A 85 -4.55 -2.64 -7.30
CA ILE A 85 -3.95 -3.88 -7.82
C ILE A 85 -5.05 -4.82 -8.34
N ILE A 86 -6.13 -4.97 -7.57
CA ILE A 86 -7.27 -5.82 -7.95
C ILE A 86 -7.94 -5.27 -9.21
N SER A 87 -8.10 -3.95 -9.32
CA SER A 87 -8.72 -3.27 -10.46
C SER A 87 -7.94 -3.43 -11.78
N GLN A 88 -6.65 -3.78 -11.73
CA GLN A 88 -5.91 -4.13 -12.95
C GLN A 88 -6.40 -5.44 -13.59
N GLU A 89 -6.86 -6.40 -12.79
CA GLU A 89 -7.44 -7.66 -13.27
C GLU A 89 -8.97 -7.58 -13.40
N PHE A 90 -9.62 -6.80 -12.52
CA PHE A 90 -11.06 -6.59 -12.45
C PHE A 90 -11.38 -5.09 -12.56
N PRO A 91 -11.44 -4.50 -13.78
CA PRO A 91 -11.57 -3.05 -13.96
C PRO A 91 -12.77 -2.40 -13.25
N ASP A 92 -13.88 -3.15 -13.11
CA ASP A 92 -15.10 -2.67 -12.46
C ASP A 92 -15.12 -2.98 -10.94
N PHE A 93 -14.01 -3.42 -10.35
CA PHE A 93 -14.00 -3.89 -8.95
C PHE A 93 -14.45 -2.81 -7.97
N GLU A 94 -13.90 -1.61 -8.06
CA GLU A 94 -14.21 -0.50 -7.14
C GLU A 94 -15.67 -0.06 -7.25
N ASP A 95 -16.24 -0.03 -8.46
CA ASP A 95 -17.65 0.29 -8.70
C ASP A 95 -18.59 -0.84 -8.23
N SER A 96 -18.10 -2.08 -8.20
CA SER A 96 -18.88 -3.26 -7.83
C SER A 96 -18.98 -3.50 -6.33
N ILE A 97 -18.20 -2.76 -5.53
CA ILE A 97 -18.19 -2.88 -4.08
C ILE A 97 -18.60 -1.58 -3.40
N LYS A 98 -18.86 -1.66 -2.11
CA LYS A 98 -18.93 -0.52 -1.20
C LYS A 98 -18.24 -0.84 0.10
N ILE A 99 -17.60 0.16 0.69
CA ILE A 99 -16.95 0.09 2.00
C ILE A 99 -18.03 0.31 3.07
N ILE A 100 -18.15 -0.63 4.01
CA ILE A 100 -19.08 -0.53 5.14
C ILE A 100 -18.37 -0.22 6.47
N LYS A 101 -17.06 -0.35 6.50
CA LYS A 101 -16.23 0.01 7.66
C LYS A 101 -14.79 0.21 7.20
N THR A 102 -14.13 1.20 7.78
CA THR A 102 -12.69 1.46 7.61
C THR A 102 -11.99 1.47 8.96
N TYR A 103 -10.81 0.88 9.03
CA TYR A 103 -9.90 0.93 10.17
C TYR A 103 -8.62 1.64 9.75
N GLU A 104 -8.15 2.60 10.56
CA GLU A 104 -6.90 3.33 10.35
C GLU A 104 -5.87 2.93 11.40
N TYR A 105 -4.67 2.52 10.97
CA TYR A 105 -3.56 2.15 11.83
C TYR A 105 -2.38 3.07 11.57
N LYS A 106 -1.79 3.58 12.66
CA LYS A 106 -0.55 4.34 12.54
C LYS A 106 0.62 3.37 12.42
N GLU A 107 1.36 3.45 11.35
CA GLU A 107 2.58 2.70 11.13
C GLU A 107 3.79 3.61 11.24
N LYS A 108 4.85 3.13 11.90
CA LYS A 108 6.16 3.74 11.91
C LYS A 108 7.04 2.94 10.97
N VAL A 109 7.43 3.55 9.86
CA VAL A 109 8.45 2.96 8.99
C VAL A 109 9.81 3.32 9.57
N GLU A 110 10.55 2.32 10.02
CA GLU A 110 11.93 2.47 10.47
C GLU A 110 12.84 1.92 9.38
N LEU A 111 13.67 2.78 8.82
CA LEU A 111 14.86 2.35 8.09
C LEU A 111 15.98 2.14 9.09
N ASP A 112 16.88 1.21 8.82
CA ASP A 112 18.12 1.11 9.56
C ASP A 112 18.82 2.47 9.53
N ALA A 113 19.14 3.00 10.72
CA ALA A 113 19.67 4.34 10.83
C ALA A 113 20.98 4.45 10.04
N SER A 114 20.96 5.25 8.99
CA SER A 114 22.18 5.57 8.27
C SER A 114 23.11 6.40 9.16
N ASN A 115 24.35 5.94 9.34
CA ASN A 115 25.40 6.67 10.05
C ASN A 115 26.18 7.61 9.12
N VAL A 116 25.62 7.94 7.96
CA VAL A 116 26.25 8.78 6.93
C VAL A 116 26.36 10.23 7.41
N ASN A 117 27.53 10.81 7.30
CA ASN A 117 27.72 12.25 7.50
C ASN A 117 27.35 12.97 6.19
N VAL A 118 26.09 13.41 6.09
CA VAL A 118 25.53 14.06 4.88
C VAL A 118 26.28 15.34 4.43
N LYS A 119 27.24 15.85 5.22
CA LYS A 119 28.08 16.98 4.83
C LYS A 119 29.35 16.58 4.09
N ARG A 120 29.72 15.30 4.13
CA ARG A 120 30.98 14.80 3.56
C ARG A 120 30.83 13.53 2.76
N ASP A 121 30.03 12.58 3.28
CA ASP A 121 29.94 11.24 2.71
C ASP A 121 28.85 11.19 1.65
N PRO A 122 29.02 10.47 0.54
CA PRO A 122 27.94 10.22 -0.40
C PRO A 122 26.77 9.49 0.27
N PHE A 123 25.55 9.85 -0.12
CA PHE A 123 24.33 9.21 0.38
C PHE A 123 23.25 9.14 -0.69
N ILE A 124 22.29 8.26 -0.48
CA ILE A 124 21.21 7.98 -1.43
C ILE A 124 19.85 8.27 -0.77
N ILE A 125 19.06 9.08 -1.46
CA ILE A 125 17.66 9.33 -1.09
C ILE A 125 16.76 8.66 -2.12
N TYR A 126 15.87 7.80 -1.67
CA TYR A 126 14.77 7.31 -2.51
C TYR A 126 13.60 8.28 -2.47
N VAL A 127 13.17 8.76 -3.62
CA VAL A 127 11.98 9.59 -3.78
C VAL A 127 10.87 8.74 -4.38
N SER A 128 9.81 8.52 -3.60
CA SER A 128 8.61 7.79 -3.99
C SER A 128 7.46 8.78 -4.21
N GLY A 129 7.03 8.93 -5.46
CA GLY A 129 5.78 9.64 -5.79
C GLY A 129 4.62 8.65 -5.83
N ILE A 130 3.58 8.94 -5.06
CA ILE A 130 2.37 8.12 -5.01
C ILE A 130 1.17 8.90 -5.53
N SER A 131 0.21 8.20 -6.15
CA SER A 131 -1.14 8.72 -6.39
C SER A 131 -2.08 8.17 -5.33
N SER A 132 -3.01 9.02 -4.85
CA SER A 132 -4.17 8.57 -4.08
C SER A 132 -5.39 8.77 -4.98
N ASP A 133 -6.23 7.74 -5.07
CA ASP A 133 -7.36 7.72 -6.02
C ASP A 133 -8.57 8.55 -5.53
N ASP A 134 -8.59 9.00 -4.31
CA ASP A 134 -9.76 9.56 -3.63
C ASP A 134 -9.87 11.10 -3.70
N GLY A 135 -9.05 11.79 -4.47
CA GLY A 135 -9.20 13.25 -4.76
C GLY A 135 -9.13 14.20 -3.55
N GLU A 136 -9.12 13.68 -2.32
CA GLU A 136 -8.96 14.41 -1.06
C GLU A 136 -7.60 14.11 -0.42
N ASP A 137 -6.55 14.47 -1.09
CA ASP A 137 -5.15 14.13 -0.82
C ASP A 137 -4.55 14.85 0.42
N THR A 138 -5.31 14.94 1.49
CA THR A 138 -4.82 15.57 2.73
C THR A 138 -3.98 14.63 3.59
N LYS A 139 -4.05 13.32 3.38
CA LYS A 139 -3.29 12.32 4.14
C LYS A 139 -2.35 11.54 3.23
N LEU A 140 -1.10 11.42 3.64
CA LEU A 140 -0.12 10.57 2.96
C LEU A 140 -0.36 9.10 3.34
N ALA A 141 -0.93 8.32 2.42
CA ALA A 141 -1.15 6.90 2.65
C ALA A 141 0.17 6.16 2.89
N SER A 142 0.21 5.24 3.86
CA SER A 142 1.41 4.45 4.15
C SER A 142 1.69 3.44 3.04
N LYS A 143 0.65 2.90 2.45
CA LYS A 143 0.67 1.92 1.37
C LYS A 143 -0.09 2.47 0.18
N ALA A 144 0.60 2.60 -0.94
CA ALA A 144 0.05 3.05 -2.22
C ALA A 144 0.98 2.62 -3.35
N LEU A 145 0.47 2.58 -4.58
CA LEU A 145 1.32 2.37 -5.76
C LEU A 145 2.41 3.45 -5.82
N SER A 146 3.67 3.03 -6.00
CA SER A 146 4.77 3.95 -6.22
C SER A 146 4.92 4.24 -7.71
N ASP A 147 4.32 5.34 -8.15
CA ASP A 147 4.26 5.72 -9.57
C ASP A 147 5.54 6.39 -10.04
N VAL A 148 6.21 7.10 -9.13
CA VAL A 148 7.52 7.71 -9.37
C VAL A 148 8.55 7.09 -8.45
N ASN A 149 9.63 6.59 -9.04
CA ASN A 149 10.72 5.95 -8.32
C ASN A 149 12.03 6.56 -8.77
N ILE A 150 12.59 7.46 -7.95
CA ILE A 150 13.84 8.17 -8.24
C ILE A 150 14.83 7.92 -7.10
N LEU A 151 16.05 7.52 -7.43
CA LEU A 151 17.19 7.52 -6.53
C LEU A 151 17.99 8.80 -6.77
N ALA A 152 18.08 9.65 -5.75
CA ALA A 152 18.97 10.80 -5.74
C ALA A 152 20.26 10.42 -5.02
N VAL A 153 21.33 10.20 -5.79
CA VAL A 153 22.66 9.90 -5.28
C VAL A 153 23.40 11.21 -5.14
N ILE A 154 23.71 11.60 -3.92
CA ILE A 154 24.29 12.92 -3.59
C ILE A 154 25.72 12.72 -3.08
N ASN A 155 26.66 13.42 -3.69
CA ASN A 155 28.04 13.51 -3.22
C ASN A 155 28.36 14.94 -2.80
N PRO A 156 28.38 15.24 -1.49
CA PRO A 156 28.60 16.61 -0.99
C PRO A 156 30.02 17.13 -1.27
N GLU A 157 31.01 16.25 -1.28
CA GLU A 157 32.41 16.63 -1.50
C GLU A 157 32.64 17.12 -2.93
N THR A 158 32.11 16.39 -3.93
CA THR A 158 32.21 16.77 -5.34
C THR A 158 31.08 17.69 -5.79
N LYS A 159 30.07 17.94 -4.93
CA LYS A 159 28.86 18.73 -5.22
C LYS A 159 28.07 18.20 -6.44
N GLN A 160 28.04 16.89 -6.58
CA GLN A 160 27.34 16.20 -7.68
C GLN A 160 26.06 15.55 -7.16
N VAL A 161 25.03 15.59 -7.98
CA VAL A 161 23.78 14.86 -7.77
C VAL A 161 23.50 14.07 -9.04
N LEU A 162 23.33 12.75 -8.89
CA LEU A 162 22.87 11.84 -9.93
C LEU A 162 21.43 11.43 -9.62
N LEU A 163 20.53 11.62 -10.58
CA LEU A 163 19.14 11.14 -10.49
C LEU A 163 19.00 9.89 -11.36
N VAL A 164 18.58 8.80 -10.75
CA VAL A 164 18.29 7.53 -11.44
C VAL A 164 16.80 7.23 -11.30
N THR A 165 16.09 7.25 -12.42
CA THR A 165 14.66 6.93 -12.45
C THR A 165 14.47 5.48 -12.83
N THR A 166 13.67 4.74 -12.05
CA THR A 166 13.27 3.38 -12.36
C THR A 166 11.79 3.38 -12.76
N PRO A 167 11.42 2.91 -13.97
CA PRO A 167 10.04 2.89 -14.41
C PRO A 167 9.15 2.06 -13.45
N ARG A 168 7.95 2.55 -13.16
CA ARG A 168 6.99 1.90 -12.25
C ARG A 168 6.61 0.48 -12.68
N ASP A 169 6.61 0.21 -13.98
CA ASP A 169 6.25 -1.09 -14.57
C ASP A 169 7.45 -2.04 -14.72
N SER A 170 8.63 -1.69 -14.17
CA SER A 170 9.78 -2.58 -14.16
C SER A 170 9.42 -3.90 -13.46
N TYR A 171 9.60 -5.02 -14.19
CA TYR A 171 9.33 -6.37 -13.68
C TYR A 171 10.55 -6.86 -12.90
N ILE A 172 10.51 -6.69 -11.59
CA ILE A 172 11.63 -6.97 -10.68
C ILE A 172 11.18 -7.83 -9.50
N LYS A 173 12.14 -8.34 -8.75
CA LYS A 173 11.84 -9.10 -7.53
C LYS A 173 11.39 -8.15 -6.44
N ILE A 174 10.18 -8.36 -5.91
CA ILE A 174 9.61 -7.63 -4.78
C ILE A 174 9.22 -8.58 -3.67
N SER A 175 9.00 -8.05 -2.46
CA SER A 175 8.44 -8.78 -1.31
C SER A 175 7.07 -8.22 -0.97
N ASN A 176 6.14 -9.10 -0.59
CA ASN A 176 4.86 -8.67 -0.02
C ASN A 176 4.96 -8.42 1.50
N SER A 177 3.87 -8.00 2.13
CA SER A 177 3.80 -7.71 3.57
C SER A 177 4.13 -8.92 4.46
N SER A 178 3.96 -10.15 3.96
CA SER A 178 4.30 -11.40 4.67
C SER A 178 5.73 -11.87 4.40
N GLY A 179 6.55 -11.10 3.67
CA GLY A 179 7.92 -11.45 3.32
C GLY A 179 8.05 -12.50 2.21
N VAL A 180 6.93 -12.88 1.55
CA VAL A 180 6.98 -13.76 0.39
C VAL A 180 7.48 -12.97 -0.81
N THR A 181 8.52 -13.49 -1.47
CA THR A 181 9.15 -12.83 -2.61
C THR A 181 8.65 -13.39 -3.93
N GLY A 182 8.52 -12.52 -4.93
CA GLY A 182 8.15 -12.87 -6.30
C GLY A 182 8.56 -11.79 -7.27
N TYR A 183 8.36 -12.03 -8.56
CA TYR A 183 8.55 -11.00 -9.59
C TYR A 183 7.23 -10.33 -9.89
N ASP A 184 7.23 -9.00 -9.84
CA ASP A 184 6.06 -8.17 -10.15
C ASP A 184 6.52 -6.75 -10.55
N LYS A 185 5.59 -5.85 -10.86
CA LYS A 185 5.87 -4.44 -11.12
C LYS A 185 6.44 -3.76 -9.88
N LEU A 186 7.44 -2.90 -10.07
CA LEU A 186 8.01 -2.10 -8.97
C LEU A 186 6.92 -1.30 -8.23
N ALA A 187 5.96 -0.72 -8.96
CA ALA A 187 4.87 0.04 -8.35
C ALA A 187 4.11 -0.74 -7.26
N HIS A 188 3.91 -2.05 -7.47
CA HIS A 188 3.20 -2.92 -6.53
C HIS A 188 3.94 -3.08 -5.19
N ALA A 189 5.28 -2.94 -5.17
CA ALA A 189 6.04 -2.95 -3.93
C ALA A 189 5.55 -1.86 -2.96
N GLY A 190 5.25 -0.66 -3.46
CA GLY A 190 4.72 0.46 -2.68
C GLY A 190 3.38 0.16 -2.00
N SER A 191 2.54 -0.67 -2.59
CA SER A 191 1.27 -1.11 -2.00
C SER A 191 1.45 -2.05 -0.80
N TYR A 192 2.64 -2.63 -0.65
CA TYR A 192 3.02 -3.40 0.54
C TYR A 192 3.77 -2.57 1.59
N GLY A 193 4.28 -1.38 1.21
CA GLY A 193 4.98 -0.43 2.05
C GLY A 193 6.18 0.20 1.34
N VAL A 194 6.60 1.38 1.80
CA VAL A 194 7.78 2.06 1.23
C VAL A 194 9.07 1.26 1.49
N ASP A 195 9.15 0.54 2.61
CA ASP A 195 10.23 -0.40 2.92
C ASP A 195 10.37 -1.49 1.85
N LYS A 196 9.25 -1.97 1.28
CA LYS A 196 9.27 -2.97 0.21
C LYS A 196 9.74 -2.40 -1.13
N SER A 197 9.43 -1.13 -1.42
CA SER A 197 10.00 -0.43 -2.57
C SER A 197 11.51 -0.22 -2.42
N ILE A 198 11.97 0.14 -1.21
CA ILE A 198 13.38 0.30 -0.89
C ILE A 198 14.11 -1.04 -1.06
N GLU A 199 13.63 -2.11 -0.41
CA GLU A 199 14.17 -3.46 -0.52
C GLU A 199 14.31 -3.90 -1.99
N ALA A 200 13.28 -3.64 -2.81
CA ALA A 200 13.29 -4.00 -4.23
C ALA A 200 14.36 -3.24 -5.01
N LEU A 201 14.52 -1.93 -4.76
CA LEU A 201 15.52 -1.10 -5.43
C LEU A 201 16.94 -1.40 -4.96
N GLU A 202 17.14 -1.64 -3.67
CA GLU A 202 18.43 -2.07 -3.11
C GLU A 202 18.90 -3.39 -3.73
N ASN A 203 17.98 -4.36 -3.83
CA ASN A 203 18.26 -5.64 -4.49
C ASN A 203 18.55 -5.49 -5.99
N LEU A 204 17.82 -4.59 -6.68
CA LEU A 204 18.00 -4.36 -8.12
C LEU A 204 19.38 -3.77 -8.44
N TYR A 205 19.81 -2.78 -7.65
CA TYR A 205 21.02 -2.02 -7.92
C TYR A 205 22.24 -2.47 -7.11
N GLY A 206 22.06 -3.33 -6.10
CA GLY A 206 23.13 -3.75 -5.19
C GLY A 206 23.68 -2.61 -4.34
N ILE A 207 22.81 -1.73 -3.85
CA ILE A 207 23.13 -0.52 -3.07
C ILE A 207 22.36 -0.54 -1.75
N ASN A 208 22.74 0.37 -0.84
CA ASN A 208 21.93 0.71 0.33
C ASN A 208 21.32 2.10 0.13
N ILE A 209 20.06 2.28 0.53
CA ILE A 209 19.35 3.55 0.51
C ILE A 209 19.34 4.13 1.92
N ASP A 210 19.89 5.34 2.08
CA ASP A 210 20.08 5.96 3.40
C ASP A 210 18.82 6.67 3.90
N TYR A 211 18.06 7.29 2.99
CA TYR A 211 16.88 8.09 3.31
C TYR A 211 15.79 7.86 2.27
N TYR A 212 14.56 8.19 2.63
CA TYR A 212 13.47 8.27 1.65
C TYR A 212 12.62 9.53 1.85
N VAL A 213 12.01 9.95 0.75
CA VAL A 213 10.95 10.96 0.71
C VAL A 213 9.77 10.35 -0.03
N LYS A 214 8.62 10.33 0.61
CA LYS A 214 7.37 9.91 0.01
C LYS A 214 6.48 11.14 -0.17
N ILE A 215 5.92 11.34 -1.35
CA ILE A 215 5.19 12.54 -1.71
C ILE A 215 3.99 12.17 -2.59
N ASN A 216 2.87 12.83 -2.36
CA ASN A 216 1.69 12.80 -3.22
C ASN A 216 1.54 14.10 -4.01
N PHE A 217 0.51 14.24 -4.84
CA PHE A 217 0.29 15.44 -5.63
C PHE A 217 0.15 16.71 -4.77
N ALA A 218 -0.65 16.65 -3.69
CA ALA A 218 -0.84 17.78 -2.78
C ALA A 218 0.47 18.20 -2.10
N GLY A 219 1.27 17.21 -1.67
CA GLY A 219 2.59 17.46 -1.10
C GLY A 219 3.55 18.07 -2.11
N SER A 220 3.53 17.63 -3.37
CA SER A 220 4.34 18.20 -4.45
C SER A 220 3.96 19.65 -4.71
N GLN A 221 2.67 19.95 -4.78
CA GLN A 221 2.18 21.32 -4.93
C GLN A 221 2.62 22.21 -3.75
N ALA A 222 2.46 21.73 -2.52
CA ALA A 222 2.87 22.49 -1.34
C ALA A 222 4.38 22.79 -1.31
N VAL A 223 5.23 21.88 -1.78
CA VAL A 223 6.67 22.12 -1.91
C VAL A 223 6.95 23.19 -2.96
N ILE A 224 6.31 23.14 -4.13
CA ILE A 224 6.45 24.13 -5.20
C ILE A 224 6.01 25.50 -4.71
N ASP A 225 4.86 25.59 -4.04
CA ASP A 225 4.32 26.84 -3.50
C ASP A 225 5.25 27.44 -2.44
N ALA A 226 5.83 26.61 -1.57
CA ALA A 226 6.79 27.04 -0.55
C ALA A 226 8.09 27.59 -1.16
N LEU A 227 8.45 27.14 -2.38
CA LEU A 227 9.62 27.64 -3.12
C LEU A 227 9.30 28.88 -3.97
N GLY A 228 8.07 29.36 -3.99
CA GLY A 228 7.64 30.55 -4.74
C GLY A 228 7.11 30.26 -6.14
N GLY A 229 6.81 29.02 -6.44
CA GLY A 229 6.31 28.58 -7.75
C GLY A 229 7.42 28.21 -8.73
N ILE A 230 7.02 27.83 -9.94
CA ILE A 230 7.88 27.53 -11.11
C ILE A 230 7.42 28.35 -12.30
#